data_e683d4e92fdb39b9fa629c2d9b379186
#
_entry.id   e683d4e92fdb39b9fa629c2d9b379186
#
_cell.length_a   1.000
_cell.length_b   1.000
_cell.length_c   1.000
_cell.angle_alpha   90.00
_cell.angle_beta   90.00
_cell.angle_gamma   90.00
#
_symmetry.space_group_name_H-M   'P 1'
#
loop_
_entity.id
_entity.type
_entity.pdbx_description
1 polymer ?
#
loop_
_entity_poly.entity_id
_entity_poly.type
_entity_poly.pdbx_seq_one_letter_code
_entity_poly.pdbx_strand_id
1 'polypeptide(L)'
;MFITKVIEELLAWVEESGFNEKLTVEMLSEKSGYSRGHIQKAFKDETGMTFGNYVRGRKLIRAAFMLKATNLSISHIVNELKFQSYQSFGRAFRKQFRTSPMQYRKSKSWDVSSAIPLLFLEGIPEHRYVPAPKL
;
A
#
# COMPACT_ATOMS: atom_id res chain seq x y z
N MET A 1 -0.67 3.98 23.93
CA MET A 1 0.77 3.82 24.10
C MET A 1 1.51 4.68 23.11
N PHE A 2 2.66 5.15 23.51
CA PHE A 2 3.42 6.07 22.68
C PHE A 2 3.79 5.47 21.31
N ILE A 3 4.24 4.21 21.30
CA ILE A 3 4.65 3.57 20.06
C ILE A 3 3.48 3.39 19.09
N THR A 4 2.29 3.14 19.61
CA THR A 4 1.09 3.02 18.77
C THR A 4 0.84 4.32 18.02
N LYS A 5 0.98 5.45 18.72
CA LYS A 5 0.80 6.76 18.09
C LYS A 5 1.86 7.02 17.02
N VAL A 6 3.09 6.62 17.28
CA VAL A 6 4.16 6.75 16.29
C VAL A 6 3.81 5.96 15.03
N ILE A 7 3.34 4.72 15.18
CA ILE A 7 2.96 3.90 14.04
C ILE A 7 1.80 4.54 13.28
N GLU A 8 0.80 5.09 13.98
CA GLU A 8 -0.31 5.79 13.31
C GLU A 8 0.20 6.94 12.45
N GLU A 9 1.14 7.71 12.97
CA GLU A 9 1.72 8.83 12.23
C GLU A 9 2.50 8.36 11.01
N LEU A 10 3.20 7.23 11.13
CA LEU A 10 3.92 6.65 10.00
C LEU A 10 2.96 6.16 8.91
N LEU A 11 1.85 5.55 9.31
CA LEU A 11 0.84 5.11 8.36
C LEU A 11 0.24 6.29 7.59
N ALA A 12 -0.05 7.38 8.30
CA ALA A 12 -0.56 8.59 7.67
C ALA A 12 0.46 9.16 6.68
N TRP A 13 1.74 9.17 7.06
CA TRP A 13 2.80 9.63 6.19
C TRP A 13 2.90 8.80 4.92
N VAL A 14 2.80 7.47 5.03
CA VAL A 14 2.83 6.60 3.85
C VAL A 14 1.71 6.97 2.88
N GLU A 15 0.50 7.17 3.39
CA GLU A 15 -0.62 7.55 2.53
C GLU A 15 -0.44 8.92 1.90
N GLU A 16 0.08 9.88 2.64
CA GLU A 16 0.31 11.23 2.13
C GLU A 16 1.39 11.28 1.06
N SER A 17 2.32 10.31 1.07
CA SER A 17 3.40 10.29 0.09
C SER A 17 2.93 10.06 -1.33
N GLY A 18 1.73 9.46 -1.51
CA GLY A 18 1.21 9.14 -2.83
C GLY A 18 1.95 8.02 -3.54
N PHE A 19 2.96 7.44 -2.89
CA PHE A 19 3.76 6.32 -3.40
C PHE A 19 4.58 6.65 -4.65
N ASN A 20 4.77 7.93 -4.95
CA ASN A 20 5.56 8.33 -6.10
C ASN A 20 7.06 8.44 -5.80
N GLU A 21 7.47 7.97 -4.63
CA GLU A 21 8.87 7.82 -4.27
C GLU A 21 9.05 6.50 -3.54
N LYS A 22 10.28 6.01 -3.52
CA LYS A 22 10.57 4.74 -2.86
C LYS A 22 10.58 4.95 -1.35
N LEU A 23 9.71 4.23 -0.64
CA LEU A 23 9.62 4.29 0.81
C LEU A 23 10.48 3.19 1.42
N THR A 24 11.38 3.55 2.32
CA THR A 24 12.35 2.62 2.89
C THR A 24 12.28 2.60 4.42
N VAL A 25 12.84 1.54 5.00
CA VAL A 25 12.95 1.42 6.44
C VAL A 25 13.85 2.51 7.02
N GLU A 26 14.86 2.92 6.26
CA GLU A 26 15.73 4.04 6.66
C GLU A 26 14.92 5.31 6.88
N MET A 27 13.96 5.57 6.00
CA MET A 27 13.08 6.72 6.15
C MET A 27 12.20 6.61 7.39
N LEU A 28 11.72 5.40 7.70
CA LEU A 28 10.97 5.16 8.93
C LEU A 28 11.83 5.47 10.15
N SER A 29 13.06 5.00 10.13
CA SER A 29 13.98 5.22 11.24
C SER A 29 14.21 6.72 11.46
N GLU A 30 14.51 7.43 10.40
CA GLU A 30 14.74 8.87 10.49
C GLU A 30 13.52 9.62 10.98
N LYS A 31 12.35 9.27 10.46
CA LYS A 31 11.13 9.98 10.79
C LYS A 31 10.66 9.71 12.21
N SER A 32 10.87 8.48 12.69
CA SER A 32 10.39 8.08 14.01
C SER A 32 11.39 8.35 15.13
N GLY A 33 12.66 8.44 14.81
CA GLY A 33 13.72 8.55 15.81
C GLY A 33 14.13 7.23 16.41
N TYR A 34 13.50 6.11 16.01
CA TYR A 34 13.87 4.78 16.48
C TYR A 34 14.88 4.14 15.53
N SER A 35 15.65 3.17 16.04
CA SER A 35 16.54 2.41 15.19
C SER A 35 15.75 1.60 14.17
N ARG A 36 16.43 1.19 13.08
CA ARG A 36 15.78 0.41 12.02
C ARG A 36 15.16 -0.88 12.58
N GLY A 37 15.95 -1.62 13.39
CA GLY A 37 15.44 -2.86 13.96
C GLY A 37 14.24 -2.64 14.87
N HIS A 38 14.29 -1.60 15.68
CA HIS A 38 13.20 -1.31 16.60
C HIS A 38 11.91 -0.92 15.85
N ILE A 39 12.04 -0.03 14.88
CA ILE A 39 10.83 0.44 14.18
C ILE A 39 10.23 -0.65 13.29
N GLN A 40 11.06 -1.51 12.69
CA GLN A 40 10.55 -2.64 11.92
C GLN A 40 9.74 -3.59 12.79
N LYS A 41 10.30 -3.93 13.95
CA LYS A 41 9.62 -4.83 14.88
C LYS A 41 8.32 -4.20 15.38
N ALA A 42 8.38 -2.94 15.79
CA ALA A 42 7.20 -2.25 16.28
C ALA A 42 6.11 -2.16 15.21
N PHE A 43 6.50 -1.88 13.98
CA PHE A 43 5.54 -1.81 12.89
C PHE A 43 4.82 -3.14 12.71
N LYS A 44 5.59 -4.24 12.67
CA LYS A 44 4.99 -5.56 12.51
C LYS A 44 4.13 -5.94 13.71
N ASP A 45 4.57 -5.65 14.92
CA ASP A 45 3.81 -5.97 16.13
C ASP A 45 2.48 -5.22 16.17
N GLU A 46 2.49 -3.96 15.75
CA GLU A 46 1.27 -3.13 15.81
C GLU A 46 0.33 -3.36 14.64
N THR A 47 0.84 -3.65 13.45
CA THR A 47 0.02 -3.77 12.26
C THR A 47 -0.21 -5.20 11.80
N GLY A 48 0.59 -6.14 12.27
CA GLY A 48 0.50 -7.52 11.84
C GLY A 48 1.24 -7.81 10.54
N MET A 49 1.89 -6.81 9.93
CA MET A 49 2.58 -7.01 8.67
C MET A 49 3.85 -6.18 8.61
N THR A 50 4.80 -6.63 7.79
CA THR A 50 6.02 -5.86 7.60
C THR A 50 5.74 -4.56 6.87
N PHE A 51 6.62 -3.59 7.06
CA PHE A 51 6.48 -2.32 6.37
C PHE A 51 6.47 -2.51 4.84
N GLY A 52 7.37 -3.34 4.32
CA GLY A 52 7.43 -3.61 2.88
C GLY A 52 6.13 -4.19 2.35
N ASN A 53 5.55 -5.15 3.05
CA ASN A 53 4.29 -5.75 2.64
C ASN A 53 3.15 -4.73 2.71
N TYR A 54 3.15 -3.91 3.74
CA TYR A 54 2.12 -2.87 3.87
C TYR A 54 2.19 -1.89 2.69
N VAL A 55 3.37 -1.37 2.39
CA VAL A 55 3.54 -0.42 1.28
C VAL A 55 3.14 -1.05 -0.04
N ARG A 56 3.59 -2.29 -0.29
CA ARG A 56 3.23 -2.99 -1.54
C ARG A 56 1.72 -3.14 -1.66
N GLY A 57 1.07 -3.53 -0.58
CA GLY A 57 -0.38 -3.70 -0.60
C GLY A 57 -1.12 -2.42 -0.89
N ARG A 58 -0.69 -1.31 -0.30
CA ARG A 58 -1.31 -0.02 -0.55
C ARG A 58 -1.06 0.46 -1.97
N LYS A 59 0.13 0.23 -2.50
CA LYS A 59 0.43 0.54 -3.90
C LYS A 59 -0.48 -0.23 -4.85
N LEU A 60 -0.72 -1.50 -4.55
CA LEU A 60 -1.60 -2.33 -5.39
C LEU A 60 -3.03 -1.82 -5.38
N ILE A 61 -3.51 -1.35 -4.23
CA ILE A 61 -4.84 -0.75 -4.14
C ILE A 61 -4.89 0.51 -5.00
N ARG A 62 -3.86 1.35 -4.92
CA ARG A 62 -3.78 2.56 -5.75
C ARG A 62 -3.73 2.20 -7.23
N ALA A 63 -2.97 1.16 -7.58
CA ALA A 63 -2.89 0.68 -8.97
C ALA A 63 -4.26 0.22 -9.46
N ALA A 64 -4.99 -0.51 -8.64
CA ALA A 64 -6.33 -0.98 -9.00
C ALA A 64 -7.25 0.20 -9.30
N PHE A 65 -7.17 1.26 -8.50
CA PHE A 65 -7.93 2.47 -8.78
C PHE A 65 -7.51 3.10 -10.11
N MET A 66 -6.21 3.23 -10.34
CA MET A 66 -5.72 3.85 -11.58
C MET A 66 -6.11 3.04 -12.81
N LEU A 67 -6.13 1.72 -12.70
CA LEU A 67 -6.56 0.85 -13.80
C LEU A 67 -8.01 1.13 -14.21
N LYS A 68 -8.86 1.39 -13.24
CA LYS A 68 -10.29 1.64 -13.49
C LYS A 68 -10.57 3.09 -13.86
N ALA A 69 -9.92 4.02 -13.19
CA ALA A 69 -10.26 5.44 -13.29
C ALA A 69 -9.55 6.16 -14.44
N THR A 70 -8.50 5.55 -15.01
CA THR A 70 -7.70 6.21 -16.04
C THR A 70 -7.49 5.29 -17.23
N ASN A 71 -6.98 5.89 -18.33
CA ASN A 71 -6.55 5.15 -19.51
C ASN A 71 -5.03 5.01 -19.57
N LEU A 72 -4.35 5.28 -18.45
CA LEU A 72 -2.89 5.16 -18.40
C LEU A 72 -2.48 3.72 -18.70
N SER A 73 -1.36 3.58 -19.40
CA SER A 73 -0.83 2.25 -19.67
C SER A 73 -0.40 1.59 -18.36
N ILE A 74 -0.39 0.26 -18.36
CA ILE A 74 0.06 -0.47 -17.19
C ILE A 74 1.53 -0.14 -16.89
N SER A 75 2.35 0.01 -17.92
CA SER A 75 3.74 0.41 -17.76
C SER A 75 3.87 1.77 -17.05
N HIS A 76 3.01 2.71 -17.41
CA HIS A 76 3.01 4.01 -16.75
C HIS A 76 2.66 3.88 -15.26
N ILE A 77 1.65 3.09 -14.96
CA ILE A 77 1.22 2.86 -13.56
C ILE A 77 2.36 2.22 -12.76
N VAL A 78 3.02 1.22 -13.35
CA VAL A 78 4.14 0.54 -12.71
C VAL A 78 5.26 1.53 -12.36
N ASN A 79 5.60 2.41 -13.30
CA ASN A 79 6.64 3.41 -13.08
C ASN A 79 6.22 4.46 -12.05
N GLU A 80 4.98 4.93 -12.14
CA GLU A 80 4.46 5.98 -11.25
C GLU A 80 4.50 5.51 -9.80
N LEU A 81 4.15 4.26 -9.56
CA LEU A 81 4.08 3.71 -8.22
C LEU A 81 5.39 3.07 -7.77
N LYS A 82 6.45 3.21 -8.57
CA LYS A 82 7.78 2.72 -8.20
C LYS A 82 7.84 1.23 -7.93
N PHE A 83 7.14 0.44 -8.75
CA PHE A 83 7.35 -0.99 -8.76
C PHE A 83 8.64 -1.31 -9.49
N GLN A 84 9.31 -2.37 -9.07
CA GLN A 84 10.61 -2.73 -9.60
C GLN A 84 10.54 -3.15 -11.07
N SER A 85 9.49 -3.87 -11.44
CA SER A 85 9.30 -4.33 -12.82
C SER A 85 7.84 -4.62 -13.08
N TYR A 86 7.48 -4.68 -14.36
CA TYR A 86 6.16 -5.10 -14.78
C TYR A 86 5.85 -6.51 -14.24
N GLN A 87 6.82 -7.41 -14.33
CA GLN A 87 6.62 -8.80 -13.91
C GLN A 87 6.34 -8.90 -12.41
N SER A 88 7.12 -8.18 -11.60
CA SER A 88 6.91 -8.23 -10.15
C SER A 88 5.58 -7.60 -9.77
N PHE A 89 5.20 -6.51 -10.46
CA PHE A 89 3.89 -5.90 -10.26
C PHE A 89 2.78 -6.88 -10.61
N GLY A 90 2.87 -7.51 -11.77
CA GLY A 90 1.84 -8.45 -12.22
C GLY A 90 1.63 -9.61 -11.27
N ARG A 91 2.73 -10.17 -10.76
CA ARG A 91 2.65 -11.27 -9.80
C ARG A 91 1.98 -10.82 -8.50
N ALA A 92 2.39 -9.67 -7.98
CA ALA A 92 1.83 -9.15 -6.74
C ALA A 92 0.36 -8.81 -6.91
N PHE A 93 0.00 -8.20 -8.04
CA PHE A 93 -1.39 -7.85 -8.33
C PHE A 93 -2.28 -9.09 -8.38
N ARG A 94 -1.83 -10.12 -9.12
CA ARG A 94 -2.59 -11.38 -9.21
C ARG A 94 -2.76 -12.02 -7.85
N LYS A 95 -1.72 -12.01 -7.04
CA LYS A 95 -1.80 -12.61 -5.72
C LYS A 95 -2.84 -11.92 -4.85
N GLN A 96 -2.93 -10.60 -4.94
CA GLN A 96 -3.84 -9.84 -4.10
C GLN A 96 -5.27 -9.78 -4.65
N PHE A 97 -5.42 -9.59 -5.95
CA PHE A 97 -6.74 -9.39 -6.57
C PHE A 97 -7.27 -10.61 -7.31
N ARG A 98 -6.48 -11.67 -7.42
CA ARG A 98 -6.88 -12.94 -8.04
C ARG A 98 -7.21 -12.81 -9.52
N THR A 99 -6.71 -11.78 -10.17
CA THR A 99 -6.88 -11.54 -11.60
C THR A 99 -5.72 -10.71 -12.11
N SER A 100 -5.48 -10.74 -13.42
CA SER A 100 -4.40 -9.93 -13.98
C SER A 100 -4.80 -8.46 -14.01
N PRO A 101 -3.83 -7.54 -14.05
CA PRO A 101 -4.14 -6.12 -14.14
C PRO A 101 -5.04 -5.78 -15.33
N MET A 102 -4.75 -6.36 -16.50
CA MET A 102 -5.54 -6.08 -17.70
C MET A 102 -6.96 -6.60 -17.59
N GLN A 103 -7.13 -7.82 -17.05
CA GLN A 103 -8.46 -8.37 -16.84
C GLN A 103 -9.24 -7.55 -15.81
N TYR A 104 -8.55 -7.12 -14.77
CA TYR A 104 -9.18 -6.27 -13.76
C TYR A 104 -9.68 -4.97 -14.40
N ARG A 105 -8.85 -4.33 -15.24
CA ARG A 105 -9.25 -3.11 -15.94
C ARG A 105 -10.51 -3.29 -16.75
N LYS A 106 -10.61 -4.43 -17.43
CA LYS A 106 -11.76 -4.71 -18.31
C LYS A 106 -13.00 -5.15 -17.55
N SER A 107 -12.85 -5.59 -16.32
CA SER A 107 -13.99 -6.07 -15.52
C SER A 107 -14.88 -4.88 -15.16
N LYS A 108 -16.16 -5.17 -14.89
CA LYS A 108 -17.11 -4.12 -14.51
C LYS A 108 -17.13 -3.91 -12.99
N SER A 109 -16.48 -4.77 -12.26
CA SER A 109 -16.52 -4.74 -10.80
C SER A 109 -15.39 -3.91 -10.23
N TRP A 110 -15.68 -3.14 -9.19
CA TRP A 110 -14.67 -2.45 -8.38
C TRP A 110 -14.44 -3.25 -7.10
N ASP A 111 -14.11 -4.51 -7.27
CA ASP A 111 -13.94 -5.41 -6.14
C ASP A 111 -12.56 -5.24 -5.51
N VAL A 112 -12.53 -4.66 -4.33
CA VAL A 112 -11.30 -4.53 -3.54
C VAL A 112 -11.38 -5.38 -2.28
N SER A 113 -12.29 -6.36 -2.25
CA SER A 113 -12.49 -7.18 -1.07
C SER A 113 -11.23 -7.92 -0.64
N SER A 114 -10.41 -8.35 -1.60
CA SER A 114 -9.17 -9.04 -1.30
C SER A 114 -8.12 -8.12 -0.68
N ALA A 115 -8.31 -6.82 -0.78
CA ALA A 115 -7.41 -5.82 -0.22
C ALA A 115 -7.87 -5.33 1.15
N ILE A 116 -9.06 -5.68 1.57
CA ILE A 116 -9.63 -5.19 2.83
C ILE A 116 -8.71 -5.44 4.03
N PRO A 117 -8.05 -6.59 4.17
CA PRO A 117 -7.16 -6.81 5.29
C PRO A 117 -6.01 -5.80 5.38
N LEU A 118 -5.69 -5.14 4.28
CA LEU A 118 -4.66 -4.11 4.27
C LEU A 118 -5.20 -2.75 4.72
N LEU A 119 -6.52 -2.61 4.78
CA LEU A 119 -7.18 -1.38 5.16
C LEU A 119 -7.49 -1.32 6.65
N PHE A 120 -7.65 -2.47 7.28
CA PHE A 120 -8.06 -2.55 8.68
C PHE A 120 -6.93 -3.12 9.52
N LEU A 121 -6.18 -2.22 10.13
CA LEU A 121 -5.10 -2.58 11.03
C LEU A 121 -5.62 -2.36 12.45
N GLU A 122 -5.33 -3.32 13.31
CA GLU A 122 -5.79 -3.27 14.68
C GLU A 122 -5.30 -1.99 15.35
N GLY A 123 -6.20 -1.29 16.02
CA GLY A 123 -5.87 -0.06 16.71
C GLY A 123 -5.80 1.18 15.84
N ILE A 124 -5.98 1.04 14.52
CA ILE A 124 -5.94 2.17 13.60
C ILE A 124 -7.36 2.55 13.22
N PRO A 125 -7.77 3.80 13.43
CA PRO A 125 -9.13 4.24 13.06
C PRO A 125 -9.38 4.10 11.57
N GLU A 126 -10.58 3.65 11.21
CA GLU A 126 -10.95 3.44 9.81
C GLU A 126 -10.80 4.70 8.96
N HIS A 127 -11.07 5.85 9.52
CA HIS A 127 -10.99 7.09 8.75
C HIS A 127 -9.57 7.42 8.29
N ARG A 128 -8.57 6.70 8.78
CA ARG A 128 -7.19 6.84 8.33
C ARG A 128 -6.93 6.14 7.01
N TYR A 129 -7.83 5.29 6.58
CA TYR A 129 -7.65 4.54 5.35
C TYR A 129 -8.32 5.26 4.20
N VAL A 130 -7.64 5.19 3.06
CA VAL A 130 -8.18 5.75 1.83
C VAL A 130 -8.50 4.57 0.93
N PRO A 131 -9.73 4.06 0.98
CA PRO A 131 -10.10 2.98 0.06
C PRO A 131 -10.07 3.49 -1.36
N ALA A 132 -10.07 2.55 -2.32
CA ALA A 132 -10.18 2.95 -3.72
C ALA A 132 -11.43 3.82 -3.87
N PRO A 133 -11.31 4.98 -4.52
CA PRO A 133 -12.47 5.86 -4.67
C PRO A 133 -13.62 5.17 -5.36
N LYS A 134 -14.81 5.48 -4.93
CA LYS A 134 -16.02 5.03 -5.61
C LYS A 134 -16.29 5.99 -6.72
N LEU A 135 -16.45 5.47 -7.90
CA LEU A 135 -16.84 6.28 -9.03
C LEU A 135 -18.33 6.19 -9.26
#